data_2bcf47b39f1af47f3f440fdb22aa31ef
#
_entry.id   2bcf47b39f1af47f3f440fdb22aa31ef
#
_cell.length_a   1.000
_cell.length_b   1.000
_cell.length_c   1.000
_cell.angle_alpha   90.00
_cell.angle_beta   90.00
_cell.angle_gamma   90.00
#
_symmetry.space_group_name_H-M   'P 1'
#
loop_
_entity.id
_entity.type
_entity.pdbx_description
1 polymer ?
#
loop_
_entity_poly.entity_id
_entity_poly.type
_entity_poly.pdbx_seq_one_letter_code
_entity_poly.pdbx_strand_id
1 'polypeptide(L)'
;MSNKIFIANLKNSYTRIQTIAHECLHSIQSKKMLWFNFIFSNIYLVYFFIICVLAIFKILLYKSMFLVIFLLFGFAFYVVRAYLENDAMIKARFLAKEYMQEKGISGIEEIDKIIRKYDELNNIGIKCTNFQLLSNVMLKLIILLIIYAVF
;
A
#
# COMPACT_ATOMS: atom_id res chain seq x y z
N MET A 1 -13.59 -9.05 -11.31
CA MET A 1 -12.92 -7.73 -11.15
C MET A 1 -13.11 -6.94 -12.43
N SER A 2 -13.47 -5.66 -12.33
CA SER A 2 -13.59 -4.79 -13.52
C SER A 2 -12.19 -4.51 -14.09
N ASN A 3 -12.03 -4.63 -15.42
CA ASN A 3 -10.79 -4.28 -16.11
C ASN A 3 -10.67 -2.76 -16.36
N LYS A 4 -11.38 -1.94 -15.57
CA LYS A 4 -11.38 -0.48 -15.70
C LYS A 4 -10.44 0.13 -14.67
N ILE A 5 -9.56 1.01 -15.11
CA ILE A 5 -8.67 1.81 -14.26
C ILE A 5 -9.28 3.19 -14.12
N PHE A 6 -9.54 3.62 -12.87
CA PHE A 6 -10.02 4.96 -12.56
C PHE A 6 -8.86 5.79 -12.02
N ILE A 7 -8.55 6.90 -12.70
CA ILE A 7 -7.50 7.83 -12.29
C ILE A 7 -8.10 9.20 -12.01
N ALA A 8 -7.46 9.93 -11.08
CA ALA A 8 -7.81 11.32 -10.84
C ALA A 8 -7.58 12.17 -12.10
N ASN A 9 -8.32 13.28 -12.23
CA ASN A 9 -8.13 14.22 -13.34
C ASN A 9 -6.84 15.02 -13.16
N LEU A 10 -5.73 14.45 -13.60
CA LEU A 10 -4.41 15.07 -13.52
C LEU A 10 -4.20 15.99 -14.71
N LYS A 11 -3.88 17.26 -14.44
CA LYS A 11 -3.63 18.27 -15.50
C LYS A 11 -2.36 18.00 -16.29
N ASN A 12 -1.31 17.48 -15.65
CA ASN A 12 -0.03 17.21 -16.28
C ASN A 12 -0.03 15.84 -16.99
N SER A 13 0.23 15.83 -18.28
CA SER A 13 0.24 14.61 -19.10
C SER A 13 1.29 13.59 -18.65
N TYR A 14 2.48 14.04 -18.25
CA TYR A 14 3.54 13.15 -17.79
C TYR A 14 3.20 12.48 -16.46
N THR A 15 2.65 13.24 -15.51
CA THR A 15 2.16 12.67 -14.24
C THR A 15 1.05 11.65 -14.48
N ARG A 16 0.18 11.89 -15.47
CA ARG A 16 -0.87 10.95 -15.87
C ARG A 16 -0.29 9.65 -16.41
N ILE A 17 0.75 9.71 -17.26
CA ILE A 17 1.44 8.52 -17.80
C ILE A 17 2.02 7.68 -16.65
N GLN A 18 2.71 8.33 -15.71
CA GLN A 18 3.28 7.64 -14.54
C GLN A 18 2.20 6.96 -13.69
N THR A 19 1.09 7.66 -13.42
CA THR A 19 -0.02 7.10 -12.64
C THR A 19 -0.68 5.92 -13.35
N ILE A 20 -0.91 6.03 -14.68
CA ILE A 20 -1.47 4.92 -15.46
C ILE A 20 -0.51 3.73 -15.44
N ALA A 21 0.80 3.95 -15.62
CA ALA A 21 1.79 2.89 -15.56
C ALA A 21 1.78 2.17 -14.20
N HIS A 22 1.66 2.90 -13.10
CA HIS A 22 1.54 2.35 -11.76
C HIS A 22 0.28 1.47 -11.60
N GLU A 23 -0.88 1.96 -12.01
CA GLU A 23 -2.14 1.20 -11.95
C GLU A 23 -2.14 -0.04 -12.88
N CYS A 24 -1.53 0.09 -14.06
CA CYS A 24 -1.35 -1.06 -14.97
C CYS A 24 -0.52 -2.16 -14.32
N LEU A 25 0.53 -1.80 -13.58
CA LEU A 25 1.36 -2.78 -12.87
C LEU A 25 0.59 -3.52 -11.80
N HIS A 26 -0.29 -2.85 -11.04
CA HIS A 26 -1.19 -3.54 -10.12
C HIS A 26 -2.09 -4.57 -10.83
N SER A 27 -2.51 -4.29 -12.07
CA SER A 27 -3.36 -5.22 -12.83
C SER A 27 -2.63 -6.51 -13.25
N ILE A 28 -1.31 -6.47 -13.42
CA ILE A 28 -0.48 -7.61 -13.82
C ILE A 28 0.26 -8.29 -12.66
N GLN A 29 0.21 -7.70 -11.46
CA GLN A 29 0.74 -8.35 -10.26
C GLN A 29 0.09 -9.71 -10.02
N SER A 30 0.81 -10.58 -9.33
CA SER A 30 0.32 -11.93 -9.00
C SER A 30 -1.06 -11.88 -8.35
N LYS A 31 -2.06 -12.45 -9.03
CA LYS A 31 -3.43 -12.55 -8.51
C LYS A 31 -3.47 -13.22 -7.13
N LYS A 32 -2.57 -14.20 -6.89
CA LYS A 32 -2.46 -14.87 -5.59
C LYS A 32 -2.04 -13.90 -4.48
N MET A 33 -1.05 -13.03 -4.75
CA MET A 33 -0.61 -12.02 -3.79
C MET A 33 -1.69 -10.96 -3.52
N LEU A 34 -2.39 -10.50 -4.55
CA LEU A 34 -3.50 -9.56 -4.42
C LEU A 34 -4.65 -10.15 -3.60
N TRP A 35 -5.04 -11.41 -3.88
CA TRP A 35 -6.05 -12.12 -3.11
C TRP A 35 -5.62 -12.35 -1.67
N PHE A 36 -4.37 -12.77 -1.46
CA PHE A 36 -3.81 -12.93 -0.12
C PHE A 36 -3.86 -11.61 0.65
N ASN A 37 -3.39 -10.51 0.05
CA ASN A 37 -3.45 -9.19 0.65
C ASN A 37 -4.89 -8.77 1.01
N PHE A 38 -5.85 -9.00 0.10
CA PHE A 38 -7.25 -8.66 0.32
C PHE A 38 -7.85 -9.46 1.49
N ILE A 39 -7.72 -10.79 1.47
CA ILE A 39 -8.25 -11.68 2.50
C ILE A 39 -7.58 -11.37 3.85
N PHE A 40 -6.26 -11.27 3.85
CA PHE A 40 -5.48 -11.05 5.07
C PHE A 40 -5.76 -9.69 5.71
N SER A 41 -5.93 -8.64 4.91
CA SER A 41 -6.31 -7.30 5.40
C SER A 41 -7.66 -7.32 6.11
N ASN A 42 -8.63 -8.06 5.56
CA ASN A 42 -9.96 -8.19 6.18
C ASN A 42 -9.90 -9.02 7.47
N ILE A 43 -9.15 -10.14 7.49
CA ILE A 43 -8.92 -10.95 8.70
C ILE A 43 -8.27 -10.10 9.79
N TYR A 44 -7.23 -9.34 9.47
CA TYR A 44 -6.56 -8.44 10.41
C TYR A 44 -7.51 -7.39 10.99
N LEU A 45 -8.36 -6.80 10.15
CA LEU A 45 -9.35 -5.82 10.56
C LEU A 45 -10.42 -6.43 11.49
N VAL A 46 -10.97 -7.57 11.09
CA VAL A 46 -11.97 -8.31 11.91
C VAL A 46 -11.36 -8.73 13.25
N TYR A 47 -10.14 -9.26 13.23
CA TYR A 47 -9.41 -9.61 14.45
C TYR A 47 -9.26 -8.41 15.39
N PHE A 48 -8.87 -7.24 14.87
CA PHE A 48 -8.79 -6.00 15.64
C PHE A 48 -10.11 -5.67 16.35
N PHE A 49 -11.24 -5.71 15.65
CA PHE A 49 -12.55 -5.43 16.24
C PHE A 49 -12.95 -6.47 17.29
N ILE A 50 -12.70 -7.75 17.02
CA ILE A 50 -13.01 -8.83 17.97
C ILE A 50 -12.25 -8.62 19.28
N ILE A 51 -10.94 -8.39 19.22
CA ILE A 51 -10.16 -8.21 20.46
C ILE A 51 -10.53 -6.94 21.22
N CYS A 52 -10.91 -5.85 20.53
CA CYS A 52 -11.42 -4.65 21.17
C CYS A 52 -12.72 -4.94 21.94
N VAL A 53 -13.67 -5.63 21.31
CA VAL A 53 -14.94 -6.00 21.95
C VAL A 53 -14.69 -6.90 23.16
N LEU A 54 -13.89 -7.96 23.00
CA LEU A 54 -13.57 -8.88 24.11
C LEU A 54 -12.86 -8.18 25.27
N ALA A 55 -12.02 -7.17 24.98
CA ALA A 55 -11.35 -6.38 26.00
C ALA A 55 -12.33 -5.50 26.78
N ILE A 56 -13.24 -4.79 26.09
CA ILE A 56 -14.29 -3.94 26.69
C ILE A 56 -15.17 -4.76 27.64
N PHE A 57 -15.56 -5.96 27.25
CA PHE A 57 -16.37 -6.87 28.09
C PHE A 57 -15.56 -7.62 29.16
N LYS A 58 -14.23 -7.37 29.27
CA LYS A 58 -13.32 -8.03 30.23
C LYS A 58 -13.25 -9.56 30.12
N ILE A 59 -13.56 -10.09 28.94
CA ILE A 59 -13.55 -11.53 28.67
C ILE A 59 -12.12 -12.02 28.34
N LEU A 60 -11.21 -11.11 28.00
CA LEU A 60 -9.86 -11.42 27.52
C LEU A 60 -8.94 -11.80 28.71
N LEU A 61 -8.75 -13.11 28.93
CA LEU A 61 -7.89 -13.62 30.03
C LEU A 61 -6.39 -13.39 29.75
N TYR A 62 -5.93 -13.51 28.50
CA TYR A 62 -4.51 -13.42 28.13
C TYR A 62 -4.25 -12.22 27.21
N LYS A 63 -4.42 -11.00 27.73
CA LYS A 63 -4.24 -9.74 26.96
C LYS A 63 -2.91 -9.69 26.19
N SER A 64 -1.80 -10.13 26.79
CA SER A 64 -0.47 -10.12 26.18
C SER A 64 -0.37 -11.04 24.96
N MET A 65 -0.94 -12.24 25.02
CA MET A 65 -0.94 -13.18 23.89
C MET A 65 -1.70 -12.61 22.69
N PHE A 66 -2.89 -12.05 22.93
CA PHE A 66 -3.69 -11.43 21.85
C PHE A 66 -2.99 -10.21 21.23
N LEU A 67 -2.25 -9.44 22.06
CA LEU A 67 -1.45 -8.33 21.58
C LEU A 67 -0.31 -8.79 20.67
N VAL A 68 0.42 -9.85 21.04
CA VAL A 68 1.50 -10.41 20.22
C VAL A 68 0.95 -10.91 18.88
N ILE A 69 -0.18 -11.64 18.88
CA ILE A 69 -0.83 -12.10 17.65
C ILE A 69 -1.25 -10.89 16.77
N PHE A 70 -1.80 -9.85 17.39
CA PHE A 70 -2.17 -8.62 16.67
C PHE A 70 -0.96 -7.95 16.00
N LEU A 71 0.17 -7.86 16.70
CA LEU A 71 1.41 -7.29 16.16
C LEU A 71 1.96 -8.13 15.00
N LEU A 72 1.95 -9.46 15.13
CA LEU A 72 2.38 -10.36 14.05
C LEU A 72 1.50 -10.20 12.79
N PHE A 73 0.18 -10.11 12.96
CA PHE A 73 -0.73 -9.86 11.86
C PHE A 73 -0.53 -8.47 11.25
N GLY A 74 -0.35 -7.45 12.08
CA GLY A 74 -0.06 -6.09 11.64
C GLY A 74 1.24 -6.00 10.85
N PHE A 75 2.30 -6.69 11.30
CA PHE A 75 3.57 -6.76 10.61
C PHE A 75 3.46 -7.49 9.26
N ALA A 76 2.79 -8.65 9.22
CA ALA A 76 2.55 -9.38 7.98
C ALA A 76 1.74 -8.54 6.98
N PHE A 77 0.67 -7.86 7.43
CA PHE A 77 -0.09 -6.92 6.62
C PHE A 77 0.80 -5.83 6.04
N TYR A 78 1.62 -5.18 6.89
CA TYR A 78 2.54 -4.13 6.47
C TYR A 78 3.51 -4.61 5.39
N VAL A 79 4.18 -5.75 5.61
CA VAL A 79 5.19 -6.29 4.68
C VAL A 79 4.58 -6.60 3.31
N VAL A 80 3.45 -7.31 3.30
CA VAL A 80 2.80 -7.70 2.03
C VAL A 80 2.31 -6.47 1.26
N ARG A 81 1.66 -5.54 1.94
CA ARG A 81 1.14 -4.33 1.30
C ARG A 81 2.26 -3.41 0.82
N ALA A 82 3.29 -3.18 1.63
CA ALA A 82 4.46 -2.41 1.26
C ALA A 82 5.19 -3.02 0.05
N TYR A 83 5.33 -4.34 0.00
CA TYR A 83 5.92 -5.02 -1.14
C TYR A 83 5.15 -4.76 -2.43
N LEU A 84 3.82 -4.91 -2.41
CA LEU A 84 2.97 -4.70 -3.60
C LEU A 84 3.05 -3.26 -4.12
N GLU A 85 2.97 -2.28 -3.23
CA GLU A 85 3.02 -0.86 -3.60
C GLU A 85 4.42 -0.45 -4.09
N ASN A 86 5.47 -0.88 -3.38
CA ASN A 86 6.84 -0.54 -3.75
C ASN A 86 7.24 -1.16 -5.10
N ASP A 87 6.85 -2.41 -5.36
CA ASP A 87 7.09 -3.08 -6.64
C ASP A 87 6.42 -2.32 -7.80
N ALA A 88 5.17 -1.91 -7.63
CA ALA A 88 4.46 -1.11 -8.62
C ALA A 88 5.12 0.27 -8.84
N MET A 89 5.49 0.99 -7.76
CA MET A 89 6.16 2.29 -7.88
C MET A 89 7.51 2.20 -8.59
N ILE A 90 8.34 1.20 -8.25
CA ILE A 90 9.66 1.03 -8.85
C ILE A 90 9.56 0.70 -10.33
N LYS A 91 8.62 -0.15 -10.72
CA LYS A 91 8.46 -0.59 -12.11
C LYS A 91 7.74 0.42 -13.00
N ALA A 92 6.88 1.27 -12.43
CA ALA A 92 6.07 2.23 -13.20
C ALA A 92 6.90 3.16 -14.07
N ARG A 93 8.08 3.58 -13.60
CA ARG A 93 8.99 4.45 -14.36
C ARG A 93 9.49 3.79 -15.66
N PHE A 94 9.79 2.49 -15.64
CA PHE A 94 10.26 1.77 -16.81
C PHE A 94 9.15 1.63 -17.85
N LEU A 95 7.95 1.26 -17.42
CA LEU A 95 6.79 1.16 -18.27
C LEU A 95 6.40 2.53 -18.87
N ALA A 96 6.47 3.59 -18.06
CA ALA A 96 6.23 4.96 -18.53
C ALA A 96 7.27 5.41 -19.56
N LYS A 97 8.57 5.08 -19.34
CA LYS A 97 9.65 5.36 -20.28
C LYS A 97 9.41 4.68 -21.63
N GLU A 98 9.17 3.37 -21.61
CA GLU A 98 8.90 2.55 -22.79
C GLU A 98 7.72 3.11 -23.58
N TYR A 99 6.61 3.40 -22.91
CA TYR A 99 5.43 4.00 -23.54
C TYR A 99 5.74 5.36 -24.21
N MET A 100 6.48 6.26 -23.55
CA MET A 100 6.83 7.57 -24.10
C MET A 100 7.75 7.44 -25.32
N GLN A 101 8.70 6.51 -25.30
CA GLN A 101 9.58 6.23 -26.42
C GLN A 101 8.81 5.64 -27.60
N GLU A 102 7.97 4.63 -27.36
CA GLU A 102 7.16 3.97 -28.40
C GLU A 102 6.21 4.95 -29.10
N LYS A 103 5.60 5.86 -28.34
CA LYS A 103 4.66 6.86 -28.88
C LYS A 103 5.31 8.13 -29.39
N GLY A 104 6.63 8.27 -29.29
CA GLY A 104 7.35 9.47 -29.73
C GLY A 104 6.86 10.75 -29.04
N ILE A 105 6.48 10.68 -27.76
CA ILE A 105 5.86 11.81 -27.04
C ILE A 105 6.84 12.98 -26.88
N SER A 106 8.15 12.67 -26.71
CA SER A 106 9.22 13.67 -26.55
C SER A 106 10.55 13.10 -27.05
N GLY A 107 11.55 13.96 -27.19
CA GLY A 107 12.92 13.54 -27.50
C GLY A 107 13.53 12.71 -26.38
N ILE A 108 14.51 11.86 -26.71
CA ILE A 108 15.14 10.91 -25.76
C ILE A 108 15.69 11.63 -24.53
N GLU A 109 16.38 12.76 -24.73
CA GLU A 109 16.95 13.54 -23.62
C GLU A 109 15.88 14.11 -22.67
N GLU A 110 14.73 14.52 -23.21
CA GLU A 110 13.62 15.04 -22.44
C GLU A 110 12.95 13.92 -21.64
N ILE A 111 12.76 12.74 -22.27
CA ILE A 111 12.25 11.55 -21.60
C ILE A 111 13.15 11.18 -20.41
N ASP A 112 14.47 11.17 -20.59
CA ASP A 112 15.40 10.85 -19.52
C ASP A 112 15.35 11.86 -18.35
N LYS A 113 15.15 13.15 -18.65
CA LYS A 113 14.92 14.16 -17.60
C LYS A 113 13.63 13.91 -16.82
N ILE A 114 12.56 13.53 -17.54
CA ILE A 114 11.26 13.21 -16.91
C ILE A 114 11.38 11.97 -16.04
N ILE A 115 12.07 10.92 -16.50
CA ILE A 115 12.28 9.70 -15.73
C ILE A 115 13.10 9.95 -14.45
N ARG A 116 14.11 10.80 -14.48
CA ARG A 116 14.84 11.20 -13.26
C ARG A 116 13.93 11.87 -12.22
N LYS A 117 13.02 12.73 -12.67
CA LYS A 117 12.01 13.33 -11.79
C LYS A 117 11.03 12.31 -11.24
N TYR A 118 10.67 11.29 -12.03
CA TYR A 118 9.85 10.17 -11.54
C TYR A 118 10.58 9.39 -10.45
N ASP A 119 11.90 9.17 -10.58
CA ASP A 119 12.70 8.51 -9.56
C ASP A 119 12.68 9.25 -8.23
N GLU A 120 12.85 10.57 -8.27
CA GLU A 120 12.79 11.42 -7.09
C GLU A 120 11.40 11.34 -6.43
N LEU A 121 10.34 11.50 -7.22
CA LEU A 121 8.96 11.41 -6.74
C LEU A 121 8.61 10.01 -6.20
N ASN A 122 9.04 8.96 -6.88
CA ASN A 122 8.82 7.58 -6.44
C ASN A 122 9.52 7.29 -5.10
N ASN A 123 10.74 7.77 -4.91
CA ASN A 123 11.46 7.61 -3.66
C ASN A 123 10.72 8.29 -2.48
N ILE A 124 10.16 9.47 -2.72
CA ILE A 124 9.32 10.15 -1.73
C ILE A 124 8.00 9.37 -1.53
N GLY A 125 7.36 8.97 -2.62
CA GLY A 125 6.12 8.20 -2.61
C GLY A 125 6.25 6.90 -1.83
N ILE A 126 7.31 6.12 -2.05
CA ILE A 126 7.62 4.88 -1.32
C ILE A 126 7.74 5.15 0.19
N LYS A 127 8.50 6.20 0.57
CA LYS A 127 8.64 6.56 1.99
C LYS A 127 7.31 6.97 2.62
N CYS A 128 6.53 7.79 1.92
CA CYS A 128 5.21 8.23 2.39
C CYS A 128 4.24 7.06 2.53
N THR A 129 4.17 6.17 1.54
CA THR A 129 3.28 5.00 1.56
C THR A 129 3.67 4.05 2.69
N ASN A 130 4.96 3.73 2.83
CA ASN A 130 5.44 2.88 3.91
C ASN A 130 5.16 3.49 5.29
N PHE A 131 5.37 4.79 5.45
CA PHE A 131 5.04 5.51 6.68
C PHE A 131 3.53 5.46 6.97
N GLN A 132 2.67 5.69 5.97
CA GLN A 132 1.22 5.63 6.11
C GLN A 132 0.75 4.23 6.52
N LEU A 133 1.29 3.17 5.90
CA LEU A 133 0.97 1.80 6.24
C LEU A 133 1.38 1.45 7.67
N LEU A 134 2.60 1.83 8.07
CA LEU A 134 3.07 1.62 9.43
C LEU A 134 2.24 2.40 10.44
N SER A 135 1.94 3.67 10.16
CA SER A 135 1.11 4.52 11.02
C SER A 135 -0.29 3.94 11.23
N ASN A 136 -0.88 3.30 10.21
CA ASN A 136 -2.17 2.64 10.33
C ASN A 136 -2.13 1.45 11.33
N VAL A 137 -1.05 0.66 11.31
CA VAL A 137 -0.84 -0.43 12.28
C VAL A 137 -0.64 0.14 13.68
N MET A 138 0.21 1.18 13.81
CA MET A 138 0.51 1.82 15.10
C MET A 138 -0.73 2.48 15.72
N LEU A 139 -1.56 3.15 14.92
CA LEU A 139 -2.81 3.75 15.40
C LEU A 139 -3.74 2.71 16.01
N LYS A 140 -3.93 1.57 15.33
CA LYS A 140 -4.74 0.47 15.88
C LYS A 140 -4.16 -0.11 17.17
N LEU A 141 -2.82 -0.22 17.23
CA LEU A 141 -2.12 -0.66 18.44
C LEU A 141 -2.38 0.31 19.60
N ILE A 142 -2.26 1.61 19.38
CA ILE A 142 -2.51 2.64 20.40
C ILE A 142 -3.94 2.54 20.91
N ILE A 143 -4.92 2.43 19.99
CA ILE A 143 -6.33 2.27 20.37
C ILE A 143 -6.52 1.03 21.26
N LEU A 144 -5.93 -0.09 20.86
CA LEU A 144 -6.02 -1.34 21.64
C LEU A 144 -5.39 -1.21 23.03
N LEU A 145 -4.23 -0.56 23.12
CA LEU A 145 -3.56 -0.30 24.41
C LEU A 145 -4.38 0.62 25.32
N ILE A 146 -5.02 1.64 24.77
CA ILE A 146 -5.94 2.51 25.52
C ILE A 146 -7.12 1.68 26.07
N ILE A 147 -7.73 0.85 25.23
CA ILE A 147 -8.83 -0.04 25.66
C ILE A 147 -8.35 -0.98 26.77
N TYR A 148 -7.15 -1.57 26.64
CA TYR A 148 -6.59 -2.46 27.67
C TYR A 148 -6.28 -1.77 29.00
N ALA A 149 -5.96 -0.47 28.95
CA ALA A 149 -5.67 0.32 30.14
C ALA A 149 -6.96 0.78 30.87
N VAL A 150 -8.04 1.03 30.12
CA VAL A 150 -9.32 1.52 30.66
C VAL A 150 -10.20 0.37 31.15
N PHE A 151 -10.19 -0.75 30.47
CA PHE A 151 -11.05 -1.93 30.73
C PHE A 151 -10.25 -3.14 31.19
#